data_6c5f61dca23a715f39ba892212c4a42b
#
_entry.id   6c5f61dca23a715f39ba892212c4a42b
#
_cell.length_a   1.000
_cell.length_b   1.000
_cell.length_c   1.000
_cell.angle_alpha   90.00
_cell.angle_beta   90.00
_cell.angle_gamma   90.00
#
_symmetry.space_group_name_H-M   'P 1'
#
loop_
_entity.id
_entity.type
_entity.pdbx_description
1 polymer ?
#
loop_
_entity_poly.entity_id
_entity_poly.type
_entity_poly.pdbx_seq_one_letter_code
_entity_poly.pdbx_strand_id
1 'polypeptide(L)'
;MKKLFPLLMLFGLTLLSCGSDEDSLQKIDQIFNLYIQDSSGKTMLNPSKIGSFTGVSFNDELADKDIANVNFSRKMLEDSTYYIEYIAGATRKFVNDEPDGSKIYRSLIEVSLTKKISDTQNDPVVIDSMEIFYRSSPSVFEVSRVLYNNQLVFTKVQDQPNTATITK
;
A
#
# COMPACT_ATOMS: atom_id res chain seq x y z
N MET A 1 -25.29 55.53 34.38
CA MET A 1 -25.26 54.88 33.05
C MET A 1 -23.95 55.04 32.28
N LYS A 2 -22.79 55.21 32.98
CA LYS A 2 -21.47 55.41 32.28
C LYS A 2 -20.45 54.28 32.48
N LYS A 3 -20.80 53.14 33.08
CA LYS A 3 -19.88 52.04 33.38
C LYS A 3 -20.18 50.73 32.65
N LEU A 4 -21.22 50.67 31.78
CA LEU A 4 -21.56 49.48 31.00
C LEU A 4 -20.86 49.42 29.66
N PHE A 5 -20.34 50.53 29.13
CA PHE A 5 -19.78 50.63 27.82
C PHE A 5 -18.40 49.92 27.66
N PRO A 6 -17.48 49.95 28.66
CA PRO A 6 -16.20 49.25 28.53
C PRO A 6 -16.34 47.73 28.68
N LEU A 7 -17.39 47.22 29.35
CA LEU A 7 -17.62 45.80 29.53
C LEU A 7 -18.12 45.13 28.23
N LEU A 8 -18.92 45.89 27.43
CA LEU A 8 -19.42 45.39 26.14
C LEU A 8 -18.32 45.35 25.07
N MET A 9 -17.30 46.23 25.17
CA MET A 9 -16.17 46.26 24.23
C MET A 9 -15.16 45.15 24.50
N LEU A 10 -15.07 44.65 25.76
CA LEU A 10 -14.17 43.53 26.10
C LEU A 10 -14.76 42.19 25.68
N PHE A 11 -16.08 42.05 25.54
CA PHE A 11 -16.74 40.82 25.11
C PHE A 11 -16.71 40.63 23.58
N GLY A 12 -16.52 41.73 22.83
CA GLY A 12 -16.43 41.68 21.35
C GLY A 12 -15.08 41.19 20.81
N LEU A 13 -14.00 41.13 21.62
CA LEU A 13 -12.66 40.77 21.20
C LEU A 13 -12.35 39.28 21.36
N THR A 14 -13.21 38.50 21.98
CA THR A 14 -12.99 37.05 22.18
C THR A 14 -13.56 36.14 21.06
N LEU A 15 -14.24 36.74 20.07
CA LEU A 15 -14.87 35.98 18.99
C LEU A 15 -14.00 35.89 17.69
N LEU A 16 -12.80 36.45 17.68
CA LEU A 16 -11.93 36.45 16.50
C LEU A 16 -10.80 35.42 16.57
N SER A 17 -10.81 34.48 17.54
CA SER A 17 -9.82 33.42 17.65
C SER A 17 -10.45 32.07 17.27
N CYS A 18 -11.09 32.00 16.11
CA CYS A 18 -11.25 30.75 15.38
C CYS A 18 -10.42 30.86 14.10
N GLY A 19 -9.10 30.85 14.26
CA GLY A 19 -8.21 30.42 13.19
C GLY A 19 -8.54 28.97 12.95
N SER A 20 -9.19 28.64 11.86
CA SER A 20 -9.18 27.29 11.31
C SER A 20 -7.74 27.02 10.89
N ASP A 21 -6.92 26.47 11.80
CA ASP A 21 -5.81 25.65 11.43
C ASP A 21 -6.45 24.46 10.68
N GLU A 22 -6.76 24.63 9.41
CA GLU A 22 -6.81 23.54 8.46
C GLU A 22 -5.37 23.04 8.36
N ASP A 23 -4.90 22.34 9.40
CA ASP A 23 -3.82 21.39 9.26
C ASP A 23 -4.25 20.47 8.13
N SER A 24 -3.70 20.71 6.95
CA SER A 24 -4.00 19.90 5.76
C SER A 24 -3.62 18.47 6.10
N LEU A 25 -4.64 17.64 6.43
CA LEU A 25 -4.44 16.25 6.76
C LEU A 25 -3.65 15.59 5.62
N GLN A 26 -2.55 14.95 5.98
CA GLN A 26 -1.74 14.21 4.99
C GLN A 26 -2.62 13.16 4.31
N LYS A 27 -2.79 13.25 2.99
CA LYS A 27 -3.47 12.23 2.18
C LYS A 27 -2.66 10.94 2.22
N ILE A 28 -3.29 9.82 2.57
CA ILE A 28 -2.66 8.50 2.59
C ILE A 28 -3.13 7.70 1.38
N ASP A 29 -2.21 7.35 0.48
CA ASP A 29 -2.45 6.56 -0.73
C ASP A 29 -1.43 5.42 -0.81
N GLN A 30 -1.60 4.42 0.07
CA GLN A 30 -0.66 3.31 0.24
C GLN A 30 -1.22 1.94 -0.16
N ILE A 31 -2.49 1.85 -0.54
CA ILE A 31 -3.09 0.58 -0.98
C ILE A 31 -2.46 0.19 -2.33
N PHE A 32 -1.97 -1.04 -2.43
CA PHE A 32 -1.39 -1.59 -3.65
C PHE A 32 -2.09 -2.89 -4.02
N ASN A 33 -2.53 -3.00 -5.28
CA ASN A 33 -3.24 -4.15 -5.82
C ASN A 33 -2.33 -4.94 -6.76
N LEU A 34 -2.05 -6.20 -6.41
CA LEU A 34 -1.23 -7.11 -7.19
C LEU A 34 -2.11 -8.15 -7.89
N TYR A 35 -2.09 -8.16 -9.21
CA TYR A 35 -2.69 -9.19 -10.05
C TYR A 35 -1.61 -10.16 -10.51
N ILE A 36 -1.90 -11.47 -10.47
CA ILE A 36 -1.05 -12.51 -11.03
C ILE A 36 -1.90 -13.29 -12.04
N GLN A 37 -1.44 -13.34 -13.28
CA GLN A 37 -2.12 -13.99 -14.40
C GLN A 37 -1.19 -14.93 -15.18
N ASP A 38 -1.76 -15.83 -15.94
CA ASP A 38 -1.03 -16.62 -16.93
C ASP A 38 -0.83 -15.84 -18.25
N SER A 39 -0.12 -16.43 -19.21
CA SER A 39 0.14 -15.83 -20.51
C SER A 39 -1.13 -15.57 -21.36
N SER A 40 -2.27 -16.15 -20.99
CA SER A 40 -3.56 -15.91 -21.63
C SER A 40 -4.36 -14.78 -20.94
N GLY A 41 -3.82 -14.16 -19.86
CA GLY A 41 -4.47 -13.12 -19.08
C GLY A 41 -5.44 -13.64 -18.01
N LYS A 42 -5.47 -14.96 -17.78
CA LYS A 42 -6.36 -15.56 -16.78
C LYS A 42 -5.77 -15.46 -15.38
N THR A 43 -6.57 -15.03 -14.40
CA THR A 43 -6.13 -14.93 -13.01
C THR A 43 -5.61 -16.27 -12.48
N MET A 44 -4.45 -16.20 -11.84
CA MET A 44 -3.84 -17.32 -11.13
C MET A 44 -3.99 -17.27 -9.61
N LEU A 45 -4.82 -16.37 -9.09
CA LEU A 45 -5.01 -16.18 -7.64
C LEU A 45 -6.31 -16.77 -7.09
N ASN A 46 -7.04 -17.58 -7.87
CA ASN A 46 -8.25 -18.23 -7.39
C ASN A 46 -7.91 -19.28 -6.29
N PRO A 47 -8.42 -19.12 -5.03
CA PRO A 47 -8.01 -19.95 -3.89
C PRO A 47 -8.48 -21.41 -3.99
N SER A 48 -9.44 -21.71 -4.87
CA SER A 48 -10.06 -23.03 -4.97
C SER A 48 -9.75 -23.77 -6.28
N LYS A 49 -9.03 -23.10 -7.22
CA LYS A 49 -8.89 -23.63 -8.58
C LYS A 49 -7.55 -24.36 -8.77
N ILE A 50 -7.61 -25.56 -9.35
CA ILE A 50 -6.43 -26.28 -9.85
C ILE A 50 -5.76 -25.42 -10.93
N GLY A 51 -4.42 -25.36 -10.90
CA GLY A 51 -3.62 -24.51 -11.76
C GLY A 51 -3.43 -23.08 -11.26
N SER A 52 -4.04 -22.71 -10.11
CA SER A 52 -3.88 -21.39 -9.48
C SER A 52 -2.98 -21.46 -8.24
N PHE A 53 -2.43 -20.31 -7.82
CA PHE A 53 -1.73 -20.15 -6.55
C PHE A 53 -2.75 -20.09 -5.41
N THR A 54 -3.07 -21.25 -4.86
CA THR A 54 -4.00 -21.36 -3.73
C THR A 54 -3.34 -20.96 -2.42
N GLY A 55 -2.04 -21.26 -2.25
CA GLY A 55 -1.21 -20.78 -1.15
C GLY A 55 -0.48 -19.50 -1.54
N VAL A 56 -0.64 -18.45 -0.72
CA VAL A 56 0.09 -17.18 -0.82
C VAL A 56 0.46 -16.75 0.58
N SER A 57 1.72 -16.36 0.79
CA SER A 57 2.15 -15.71 2.02
C SER A 57 3.15 -14.58 1.72
N PHE A 58 3.14 -13.58 2.59
CA PHE A 58 4.06 -12.45 2.55
C PHE A 58 4.91 -12.45 3.82
N ASN A 59 6.22 -12.29 3.66
CA ASN A 59 7.18 -12.14 4.75
C ASN A 59 7.96 -10.83 4.60
N ASP A 60 8.15 -10.11 5.72
CA ASP A 60 8.88 -8.84 5.75
C ASP A 60 10.38 -9.10 5.86
N GLU A 61 11.11 -8.87 4.78
CA GLU A 61 12.56 -9.05 4.68
C GLU A 61 13.38 -7.94 5.41
N LEU A 62 12.72 -6.86 5.82
CA LEU A 62 13.37 -5.75 6.54
C LEU A 62 13.09 -5.78 8.05
N ALA A 63 12.32 -6.76 8.51
CA ALA A 63 12.03 -6.97 9.93
C ALA A 63 13.28 -7.47 10.69
N ASP A 64 13.24 -7.31 12.01
CA ASP A 64 14.32 -7.81 12.89
C ASP A 64 14.21 -9.32 13.18
N LYS A 65 13.26 -10.01 12.54
CA LYS A 65 13.00 -11.45 12.71
C LYS A 65 12.92 -12.12 11.34
N ASP A 66 13.46 -13.33 11.23
CA ASP A 66 13.46 -14.12 9.98
C ASP A 66 12.05 -14.45 9.49
N ILE A 67 11.08 -14.61 10.40
CA ILE A 67 9.67 -14.85 10.08
C ILE A 67 8.85 -13.68 10.62
N ALA A 68 8.45 -12.80 9.74
CA ALA A 68 7.64 -11.62 10.02
C ALA A 68 6.47 -11.54 9.01
N ASN A 69 5.42 -12.29 9.28
CA ASN A 69 4.27 -12.37 8.38
C ASN A 69 3.64 -10.98 8.15
N VAL A 70 3.37 -10.66 6.90
CA VAL A 70 2.71 -9.44 6.47
C VAL A 70 1.29 -9.76 6.01
N ASN A 71 0.33 -9.02 6.53
CA ASN A 71 -1.06 -9.22 6.20
C ASN A 71 -1.41 -8.62 4.82
N PHE A 72 -2.25 -9.35 4.10
CA PHE A 72 -2.87 -8.90 2.86
C PHE A 72 -4.30 -9.44 2.78
N SER A 73 -5.10 -8.93 1.86
CA SER A 73 -6.43 -9.45 1.55
C SER A 73 -6.47 -9.99 0.13
N ARG A 74 -7.00 -11.20 -0.06
CA ARG A 74 -7.35 -11.70 -1.39
C ARG A 74 -8.76 -11.23 -1.72
N LYS A 75 -8.89 -10.45 -2.77
CA LYS A 75 -10.14 -9.84 -3.24
C LYS A 75 -10.56 -10.44 -4.57
N MET A 76 -11.81 -10.28 -4.92
CA MET A 76 -12.38 -10.72 -6.20
C MET A 76 -13.23 -9.62 -6.80
N LEU A 77 -13.05 -9.34 -8.08
CA LEU A 77 -13.89 -8.46 -8.87
C LEU A 77 -15.18 -9.18 -9.31
N GLU A 78 -16.15 -8.45 -9.84
CA GLU A 78 -17.43 -8.98 -10.33
C GLU A 78 -17.25 -10.01 -11.47
N ASP A 79 -16.20 -9.85 -12.29
CA ASP A 79 -15.85 -10.77 -13.37
C ASP A 79 -15.09 -12.03 -12.90
N SER A 80 -15.01 -12.25 -11.59
CA SER A 80 -14.29 -13.35 -10.95
C SER A 80 -12.76 -13.27 -11.09
N THR A 81 -12.20 -12.11 -11.41
CA THR A 81 -10.75 -11.86 -11.36
C THR A 81 -10.29 -11.66 -9.92
N TYR A 82 -9.35 -12.50 -9.45
CA TYR A 82 -8.78 -12.39 -8.11
C TYR A 82 -7.51 -11.53 -8.13
N TYR A 83 -7.32 -10.76 -7.05
CA TYR A 83 -6.12 -9.97 -6.81
C TYR A 83 -5.78 -9.95 -5.33
N ILE A 84 -4.56 -9.52 -5.02
CA ILE A 84 -4.07 -9.30 -3.67
C ILE A 84 -4.10 -7.80 -3.41
N GLU A 85 -4.82 -7.40 -2.36
CA GLU A 85 -4.79 -6.04 -1.82
C GLU A 85 -3.83 -6.01 -0.64
N TYR A 86 -2.76 -5.26 -0.79
CA TYR A 86 -1.80 -4.96 0.27
C TYR A 86 -1.98 -3.51 0.71
N ILE A 87 -2.21 -3.29 2.01
CA ILE A 87 -2.43 -1.95 2.56
C ILE A 87 -1.16 -1.46 3.26
N ALA A 88 -0.66 -2.24 4.22
CA ALA A 88 0.49 -1.90 5.06
C ALA A 88 0.91 -3.13 5.88
N GLY A 89 1.99 -2.99 6.66
CA GLY A 89 2.40 -3.99 7.65
C GLY A 89 3.88 -4.36 7.56
N ALA A 90 4.50 -4.27 6.39
CA ALA A 90 5.93 -4.46 6.26
C ALA A 90 6.72 -3.24 6.80
N THR A 91 7.88 -3.51 7.36
CA THR A 91 8.84 -2.51 7.83
C THR A 91 9.21 -1.56 6.69
N ARG A 92 9.25 -0.27 7.01
CA ARG A 92 9.65 0.79 6.08
C ARG A 92 10.98 1.34 6.51
N LYS A 93 12.00 1.23 5.66
CA LYS A 93 13.31 1.83 5.91
C LYS A 93 13.47 3.08 5.04
N PHE A 94 14.02 4.12 5.63
CA PHE A 94 14.38 5.36 4.92
C PHE A 94 15.43 5.06 3.85
N VAL A 95 15.29 5.67 2.68
CA VAL A 95 16.21 5.53 1.54
C VAL A 95 16.97 6.83 1.32
N ASN A 96 16.25 7.92 1.01
CA ASN A 96 16.84 9.24 0.74
C ASN A 96 15.82 10.35 0.90
N ASP A 97 16.33 11.58 0.97
CA ASP A 97 15.54 12.81 0.77
C ASP A 97 15.55 13.18 -0.73
N GLU A 98 14.42 13.67 -1.22
CA GLU A 98 14.28 14.18 -2.57
C GLU A 98 14.52 15.70 -2.63
N PRO A 99 14.91 16.27 -3.78
CA PRO A 99 15.15 17.71 -3.92
C PRO A 99 13.97 18.61 -3.56
N ASP A 100 12.74 18.09 -3.63
CA ASP A 100 11.50 18.80 -3.29
C ASP A 100 11.17 18.71 -1.78
N GLY A 101 12.06 18.15 -0.97
CA GLY A 101 11.89 17.97 0.47
C GLY A 101 11.05 16.75 0.88
N SER A 102 10.55 15.97 -0.07
CA SER A 102 9.91 14.70 0.24
C SER A 102 10.94 13.63 0.62
N LYS A 103 10.50 12.60 1.35
CA LYS A 103 11.32 11.48 1.79
C LYS A 103 10.89 10.20 1.10
N ILE A 104 11.87 9.38 0.71
CA ILE A 104 11.61 8.06 0.15
C ILE A 104 11.86 7.00 1.23
N TYR A 105 10.90 6.10 1.36
CA TYR A 105 10.99 4.89 2.17
C TYR A 105 10.82 3.67 1.29
N ARG A 106 11.28 2.52 1.76
CA ARG A 106 11.06 1.23 1.08
C ARG A 106 10.66 0.14 2.05
N SER A 107 9.85 -0.79 1.57
CA SER A 107 9.62 -2.11 2.15
C SER A 107 10.09 -3.18 1.20
N LEU A 108 10.60 -4.30 1.71
CA LEU A 108 10.97 -5.47 0.94
C LEU A 108 10.20 -6.66 1.47
N ILE A 109 9.43 -7.31 0.61
CA ILE A 109 8.49 -8.39 0.95
C ILE A 109 8.84 -9.62 0.13
N GLU A 110 9.11 -10.74 0.79
CA GLU A 110 9.12 -12.04 0.15
C GLU A 110 7.67 -12.46 -0.13
N VAL A 111 7.40 -12.86 -1.37
CA VAL A 111 6.10 -13.35 -1.84
C VAL A 111 6.22 -14.83 -2.13
N SER A 112 5.73 -15.68 -1.23
CA SER A 112 5.71 -17.13 -1.42
C SER A 112 4.41 -17.56 -2.08
N LEU A 113 4.50 -18.29 -3.20
CA LEU A 113 3.39 -18.75 -4.02
C LEU A 113 3.40 -20.27 -4.14
N THR A 114 2.30 -20.92 -3.76
CA THR A 114 2.11 -22.36 -3.90
C THR A 114 0.98 -22.67 -4.85
N LYS A 115 1.29 -23.29 -6.00
CA LYS A 115 0.30 -23.63 -7.02
C LYS A 115 -0.30 -25.00 -6.76
N LYS A 116 -1.62 -25.09 -6.82
CA LYS A 116 -2.37 -26.36 -6.69
C LYS A 116 -2.34 -27.10 -8.03
N ILE A 117 -1.82 -28.32 -8.06
CA ILE A 117 -1.78 -29.19 -9.25
C ILE A 117 -3.00 -30.13 -9.28
N SER A 118 -3.36 -30.69 -8.14
CA SER A 118 -4.52 -31.55 -7.95
C SER A 118 -5.13 -31.34 -6.57
N ASP A 119 -6.17 -32.08 -6.21
CA ASP A 119 -6.77 -31.98 -4.87
C ASP A 119 -5.84 -32.44 -3.74
N THR A 120 -4.82 -33.22 -4.07
CA THR A 120 -3.88 -33.80 -3.10
C THR A 120 -2.42 -33.37 -3.33
N GLN A 121 -2.14 -32.56 -4.36
CA GLN A 121 -0.77 -32.21 -4.73
C GLN A 121 -0.63 -30.73 -5.07
N ASN A 122 0.45 -30.14 -4.59
CA ASN A 122 0.90 -28.79 -4.92
C ASN A 122 2.27 -28.82 -5.61
N ASP A 123 2.56 -27.80 -6.42
CA ASP A 123 3.91 -27.51 -6.90
C ASP A 123 4.83 -27.08 -5.74
N PRO A 124 6.15 -27.19 -5.89
CA PRO A 124 7.09 -26.51 -5.00
C PRO A 124 6.77 -25.02 -4.88
N VAL A 125 7.06 -24.47 -3.70
CA VAL A 125 6.86 -23.06 -3.44
C VAL A 125 7.74 -22.23 -4.38
N VAL A 126 7.15 -21.26 -5.05
CA VAL A 126 7.86 -20.23 -5.79
C VAL A 126 8.05 -19.03 -4.86
N ILE A 127 9.28 -18.56 -4.75
CA ILE A 127 9.63 -17.39 -3.93
C ILE A 127 9.97 -16.24 -4.87
N ASP A 128 9.22 -15.16 -4.75
CA ASP A 128 9.42 -13.91 -5.48
C ASP A 128 9.73 -12.78 -4.47
N SER A 129 10.26 -11.67 -4.96
CA SER A 129 10.45 -10.46 -4.15
C SER A 129 9.59 -9.32 -4.65
N MET A 130 8.99 -8.55 -3.72
CA MET A 130 8.26 -7.33 -4.01
C MET A 130 8.86 -6.19 -3.19
N GLU A 131 9.41 -5.18 -3.87
CA GLU A 131 9.97 -4.00 -3.25
C GLU A 131 9.06 -2.81 -3.52
N ILE A 132 8.51 -2.22 -2.45
CA ILE A 132 7.57 -1.10 -2.53
C ILE A 132 8.27 0.16 -2.02
N PHE A 133 8.31 1.18 -2.87
CA PHE A 133 8.81 2.50 -2.51
C PHE A 133 7.65 3.43 -2.21
N TYR A 134 7.81 4.22 -1.15
CA TYR A 134 6.85 5.21 -0.70
C TYR A 134 7.47 6.59 -0.76
N ARG A 135 6.69 7.57 -1.18
CA ARG A 135 7.02 9.00 -1.08
C ARG A 135 6.22 9.61 0.06
N SER A 136 6.90 10.34 0.92
CA SER A 136 6.31 11.05 2.05
C SER A 136 6.62 12.53 1.96
N SER A 137 5.59 13.37 1.90
CA SER A 137 5.66 14.82 2.01
C SER A 137 4.68 15.30 3.09
N PRO A 138 4.68 16.58 3.48
CA PRO A 138 3.67 17.10 4.43
C PRO A 138 2.22 16.86 3.99
N SER A 139 1.95 16.86 2.67
CA SER A 139 0.60 16.75 2.12
C SER A 139 0.20 15.34 1.68
N VAL A 140 1.16 14.43 1.42
CA VAL A 140 0.84 13.09 0.91
C VAL A 140 1.84 12.05 1.39
N PHE A 141 1.33 10.86 1.71
CA PHE A 141 2.09 9.62 1.84
C PHE A 141 1.52 8.61 0.85
N GLU A 142 2.33 8.19 -0.12
CA GLU A 142 1.84 7.38 -1.24
C GLU A 142 2.85 6.30 -1.69
N VAL A 143 2.35 5.22 -2.29
CA VAL A 143 3.19 4.31 -3.07
C VAL A 143 3.68 5.06 -4.31
N SER A 144 5.00 5.15 -4.50
CA SER A 144 5.61 5.86 -5.62
C SER A 144 6.02 4.92 -6.77
N ARG A 145 6.57 3.77 -6.45
CA ARG A 145 6.93 2.72 -7.42
C ARG A 145 7.00 1.35 -6.76
N VAL A 146 6.86 0.30 -7.56
CA VAL A 146 7.01 -1.09 -7.11
C VAL A 146 7.90 -1.85 -8.10
N LEU A 147 8.85 -2.61 -7.55
CA LEU A 147 9.62 -3.61 -8.29
C LEU A 147 9.13 -5.01 -7.87
N TYR A 148 9.04 -5.90 -8.84
CA TYR A 148 8.77 -7.32 -8.61
C TYR A 148 9.87 -8.15 -9.26
N ASN A 149 10.59 -8.94 -8.47
CA ASN A 149 11.83 -9.63 -8.89
C ASN A 149 12.83 -8.68 -9.57
N ASN A 150 13.07 -7.50 -8.96
CA ASN A 150 13.93 -6.42 -9.46
C ASN A 150 13.48 -5.76 -10.77
N GLN A 151 12.30 -6.08 -11.30
CA GLN A 151 11.72 -5.42 -12.47
C GLN A 151 10.71 -4.38 -12.06
N LEU A 152 10.78 -3.18 -12.63
CA LEU A 152 9.82 -2.11 -12.37
C LEU A 152 8.46 -2.50 -12.97
N VAL A 153 7.45 -2.69 -12.11
CA VAL A 153 6.10 -3.11 -12.49
C VAL A 153 5.05 -2.05 -12.26
N PHE A 154 5.36 -1.03 -11.47
CA PHE A 154 4.47 0.09 -11.19
C PHE A 154 5.26 1.38 -10.93
N THR A 155 4.75 2.48 -11.48
CA THR A 155 5.13 3.85 -11.12
C THR A 155 3.85 4.65 -10.91
N LYS A 156 3.82 5.46 -9.85
CA LYS A 156 2.65 6.26 -9.49
C LYS A 156 2.20 7.16 -10.63
N VAL A 157 0.93 7.05 -10.97
CA VAL A 157 0.21 7.98 -11.84
C VAL A 157 -0.84 8.68 -10.98
N GLN A 158 -0.89 10.00 -11.06
CA GLN A 158 -1.83 10.82 -10.29
C GLN A 158 -3.28 10.33 -10.52
N ASP A 159 -4.04 10.24 -9.43
CA ASP A 159 -5.45 9.87 -9.43
C ASP A 159 -5.79 8.48 -10.03
N GLN A 160 -4.77 7.62 -10.18
CA GLN A 160 -4.95 6.24 -10.59
C GLN A 160 -4.70 5.27 -9.41
N PRO A 161 -5.41 4.14 -9.36
CA PRO A 161 -5.13 3.08 -8.39
C PRO A 161 -3.69 2.56 -8.50
N ASN A 162 -3.06 2.24 -7.38
CA ASN A 162 -1.74 1.62 -7.37
C ASN A 162 -1.89 0.14 -7.70
N THR A 163 -1.66 -0.23 -8.95
CA THR A 163 -1.94 -1.58 -9.46
C THR A 163 -0.81 -2.08 -10.35
N ALA A 164 -0.39 -3.33 -10.14
CA ALA A 164 0.50 -4.04 -11.06
C ALA A 164 -0.07 -5.41 -11.43
N THR A 165 0.30 -5.89 -12.61
CA THR A 165 -0.03 -7.22 -13.12
C THR A 165 1.24 -7.98 -13.43
N ILE A 166 1.40 -9.17 -12.85
CA ILE A 166 2.52 -10.09 -13.08
C ILE A 166 2.02 -11.27 -13.91
N THR A 167 2.75 -11.62 -14.96
CA THR A 167 2.49 -12.82 -15.76
C THR A 167 3.44 -13.94 -15.34
N LYS A 168 2.90 -15.14 -15.08
CA LYS A 168 3.60 -16.34 -14.62
C LYS A 168 3.41 -17.50 -15.60
#